data_d33b84b086768f4e7bbe5155353ecc7a
#
_entry.id   d33b84b086768f4e7bbe5155353ecc7a
#
_cell.length_a   1.000
_cell.length_b   1.000
_cell.length_c   1.000
_cell.angle_alpha   90.00
_cell.angle_beta   90.00
_cell.angle_gamma   90.00
#
_symmetry.space_group_name_H-M   'P 1'
#
loop_
_entity.id
_entity.type
_entity.pdbx_description
1 polymer ?
#
loop_
_entity_poly.entity_id
_entity_poly.type
_entity_poly.pdbx_seq_one_letter_code
_entity_poly.pdbx_strand_id
1 'polypeptide(L)'
;MSSLHPASNAETEPLLTWKKVQDTVPWNIILLLGGGFAMAKGCEESGLSAWIGGQLHPLENVPPALAVLLITVVIAFFTEFASNTATIIIFLPVLAELAIRLRVHPLYLMIPGTVGCSYAFMLPVSTPPNSIAFASGHLLVKDMVRTGLLMNLMGVLLLSLAMNTWAQTIFQLGTFPDWADIHSANITALPSTLANDTFRTL
;
A
#
# COMPACT_ATOMS: atom_id res chain seq x y z
N MET A 1 33.75 -14.86 62.22
CA MET A 1 32.39 -15.29 61.80
C MET A 1 31.94 -14.33 60.72
N SER A 2 32.12 -14.73 59.48
CA SER A 2 31.79 -13.96 58.29
C SER A 2 30.34 -14.29 57.92
N SER A 3 29.45 -13.31 58.00
CA SER A 3 28.05 -13.44 57.59
C SER A 3 28.00 -13.39 56.05
N LEU A 4 27.80 -14.54 55.44
CA LEU A 4 27.41 -14.67 54.06
C LEU A 4 26.00 -14.04 53.87
N HIS A 5 25.94 -12.91 53.19
CA HIS A 5 24.69 -12.41 52.68
C HIS A 5 24.17 -13.37 51.58
N PRO A 6 22.94 -13.86 51.66
CA PRO A 6 22.37 -14.60 50.57
C PRO A 6 22.26 -13.64 49.35
N ALA A 7 22.79 -14.10 48.21
CA ALA A 7 22.57 -13.43 46.93
C ALA A 7 21.09 -13.25 46.74
N SER A 8 20.64 -12.00 46.61
CA SER A 8 19.26 -11.67 46.22
C SER A 8 19.01 -12.37 44.87
N ASN A 9 18.06 -13.29 44.84
CA ASN A 9 17.46 -13.77 43.60
C ASN A 9 16.83 -12.54 42.93
N ALA A 10 17.60 -11.88 42.12
CA ALA A 10 17.05 -10.96 41.14
C ALA A 10 16.21 -11.84 40.21
N GLU A 11 14.90 -11.90 40.49
CA GLU A 11 13.95 -12.44 39.51
C GLU A 11 14.18 -11.66 38.23
N THR A 12 14.79 -12.34 37.25
CA THR A 12 14.93 -11.77 35.93
C THR A 12 13.54 -11.62 35.35
N GLU A 13 12.97 -10.41 35.43
CA GLU A 13 11.70 -10.12 34.76
C GLU A 13 11.81 -10.58 33.31
N PRO A 14 10.84 -11.37 32.83
CA PRO A 14 10.84 -11.78 31.42
C PRO A 14 10.78 -10.55 30.53
N LEU A 15 11.60 -10.55 29.47
CA LEU A 15 11.67 -9.45 28.50
C LEU A 15 10.30 -9.09 27.92
N LEU A 16 9.41 -10.07 27.80
CA LEU A 16 8.03 -9.94 27.29
C LEU A 16 7.05 -10.61 28.25
N THR A 17 6.10 -9.84 28.73
CA THR A 17 4.90 -10.35 29.43
C THR A 17 3.68 -10.11 28.56
N TRP A 18 2.65 -10.97 28.69
CA TRP A 18 1.41 -10.80 27.91
C TRP A 18 0.78 -9.42 28.11
N LYS A 19 0.77 -8.90 29.32
CA LYS A 19 0.27 -7.56 29.64
C LYS A 19 1.02 -6.48 28.86
N LYS A 20 2.35 -6.55 28.83
CA LYS A 20 3.19 -5.61 28.09
C LYS A 20 2.92 -5.69 26.58
N VAL A 21 2.71 -6.90 26.04
CA VAL A 21 2.32 -7.12 24.64
C VAL A 21 0.95 -6.50 24.35
N GLN A 22 -0.05 -6.71 25.21
CA GLN A 22 -1.38 -6.11 25.04
C GLN A 22 -1.35 -4.59 25.00
N ASP A 23 -0.53 -3.97 25.86
CA ASP A 23 -0.49 -2.52 26.02
C ASP A 23 0.39 -1.82 24.96
N THR A 24 1.38 -2.52 24.38
CA THR A 24 2.38 -1.90 23.49
C THR A 24 2.23 -2.28 22.01
N VAL A 25 1.66 -3.44 21.71
CA VAL A 25 1.49 -3.89 20.32
C VAL A 25 0.31 -3.13 19.67
N PRO A 26 0.50 -2.56 18.49
CA PRO A 26 -0.56 -1.85 17.76
C PRO A 26 -1.52 -2.86 17.11
N TRP A 27 -2.39 -3.47 17.91
CA TRP A 27 -3.37 -4.48 17.45
C TRP A 27 -4.26 -4.01 16.33
N ASN A 28 -4.60 -2.72 16.31
CA ASN A 28 -5.38 -2.09 15.24
C ASN A 28 -4.70 -2.25 13.87
N ILE A 29 -3.38 -2.10 13.79
CA ILE A 29 -2.62 -2.27 12.54
C ILE A 29 -2.61 -3.75 12.12
N ILE A 30 -2.39 -4.67 13.06
CA ILE A 30 -2.37 -6.11 12.79
C ILE A 30 -3.73 -6.57 12.26
N LEU A 31 -4.82 -6.15 12.90
CA LEU A 31 -6.19 -6.47 12.46
C LEU A 31 -6.52 -5.85 11.11
N LEU A 32 -6.10 -4.61 10.87
CA LEU A 32 -6.29 -3.94 9.59
C LEU A 32 -5.54 -4.66 8.45
N LEU A 33 -4.29 -5.05 8.68
CA LEU A 33 -3.50 -5.84 7.72
C LEU A 33 -4.16 -7.20 7.45
N GLY A 34 -4.54 -7.93 8.50
CA GLY A 34 -5.21 -9.22 8.37
C GLY A 34 -6.54 -9.10 7.61
N GLY A 35 -7.33 -8.07 7.90
CA GLY A 35 -8.55 -7.76 7.15
C GLY A 35 -8.28 -7.45 5.67
N GLY A 36 -7.21 -6.70 5.37
CA GLY A 36 -6.77 -6.41 4.02
C GLY A 36 -6.40 -7.67 3.23
N PHE A 37 -5.63 -8.57 3.84
CA PHE A 37 -5.30 -9.86 3.22
C PHE A 37 -6.51 -10.76 3.01
N ALA A 38 -7.44 -10.79 3.98
CA ALA A 38 -8.68 -11.55 3.85
C ALA A 38 -9.55 -11.01 2.70
N MET A 39 -9.67 -9.68 2.58
CA MET A 39 -10.37 -9.06 1.45
C MET A 39 -9.70 -9.35 0.11
N ALA A 40 -8.37 -9.24 0.03
CA ALA A 40 -7.63 -9.56 -1.19
C ALA A 40 -7.88 -11.00 -1.63
N LYS A 41 -7.83 -11.95 -0.68
CA LYS A 41 -8.11 -13.36 -0.94
C LYS A 41 -9.57 -13.59 -1.37
N GLY A 42 -10.52 -12.93 -0.69
CA GLY A 42 -11.94 -12.98 -1.07
C GLY A 42 -12.20 -12.42 -2.47
N CYS A 43 -11.56 -11.31 -2.86
CA CYS A 43 -11.64 -10.76 -4.21
C CYS A 43 -11.09 -11.72 -5.27
N GLU A 44 -9.99 -12.41 -4.97
CA GLU A 44 -9.40 -13.41 -5.86
C GLU A 44 -10.35 -14.60 -6.05
N GLU A 45 -10.83 -15.19 -4.96
CA GLU A 45 -11.67 -16.39 -4.99
C GLU A 45 -13.09 -16.14 -5.53
N SER A 46 -13.64 -14.93 -5.31
CA SER A 46 -14.96 -14.54 -5.83
C SER A 46 -14.96 -14.15 -7.31
N GLY A 47 -13.79 -14.05 -7.95
CA GLY A 47 -13.66 -13.55 -9.31
C GLY A 47 -13.82 -12.01 -9.43
N LEU A 48 -13.97 -11.29 -8.33
CA LEU A 48 -14.11 -9.82 -8.34
C LEU A 48 -12.85 -9.16 -8.93
N SER A 49 -11.67 -9.69 -8.65
CA SER A 49 -10.42 -9.23 -9.26
C SER A 49 -10.46 -9.34 -10.79
N ALA A 50 -10.98 -10.44 -11.32
CA ALA A 50 -11.17 -10.64 -12.75
C ALA A 50 -12.18 -9.65 -13.35
N TRP A 51 -13.28 -9.39 -12.65
CA TRP A 51 -14.28 -8.41 -13.08
C TRP A 51 -13.74 -6.98 -13.09
N ILE A 52 -13.07 -6.55 -11.99
CA ILE A 52 -12.42 -5.23 -11.91
C ILE A 52 -11.44 -5.07 -13.06
N GLY A 53 -10.63 -6.09 -13.33
CA GLY A 53 -9.70 -6.06 -14.42
C GLY A 53 -10.37 -5.89 -15.78
N GLY A 54 -11.52 -6.54 -16.02
CA GLY A 54 -12.30 -6.32 -17.24
C GLY A 54 -12.77 -4.86 -17.40
N GLN A 55 -13.04 -4.15 -16.32
CA GLN A 55 -13.37 -2.71 -16.35
C GLN A 55 -12.14 -1.81 -16.61
N LEU A 56 -10.94 -2.35 -16.41
CA LEU A 56 -9.68 -1.62 -16.64
C LEU A 56 -9.15 -1.73 -18.08
N HIS A 57 -9.90 -2.34 -19.00
CA HIS A 57 -9.57 -2.41 -20.43
C HIS A 57 -9.11 -1.08 -21.04
N PRO A 58 -9.68 0.09 -20.69
CA PRO A 58 -9.20 1.36 -21.23
C PRO A 58 -7.74 1.68 -20.84
N LEU A 59 -7.25 1.12 -19.73
CA LEU A 59 -5.87 1.33 -19.26
C LEU A 59 -4.85 0.44 -19.98
N GLU A 60 -5.28 -0.63 -20.66
CA GLU A 60 -4.36 -1.52 -21.41
C GLU A 60 -3.66 -0.80 -22.58
N ASN A 61 -4.28 0.27 -23.10
CA ASN A 61 -3.71 1.10 -24.15
C ASN A 61 -2.82 2.23 -23.63
N VAL A 62 -2.67 2.37 -22.31
CA VAL A 62 -1.87 3.43 -21.69
C VAL A 62 -0.43 2.96 -21.56
N PRO A 63 0.57 3.76 -22.00
CA PRO A 63 1.97 3.43 -21.77
C PRO A 63 2.25 3.19 -20.29
N PRO A 64 3.03 2.14 -19.93
CA PRO A 64 3.29 1.80 -18.51
C PRO A 64 3.82 2.98 -17.68
N ALA A 65 4.66 3.84 -18.29
CA ALA A 65 5.17 5.04 -17.64
C ALA A 65 4.06 6.03 -17.24
N LEU A 66 3.05 6.19 -18.09
CA LEU A 66 1.90 7.05 -17.79
C LEU A 66 0.97 6.39 -16.76
N ALA A 67 0.83 5.07 -16.76
CA ALA A 67 0.09 4.34 -15.74
C ALA A 67 0.71 4.54 -14.36
N VAL A 68 2.04 4.43 -14.22
CA VAL A 68 2.77 4.72 -12.98
C VAL A 68 2.48 6.14 -12.49
N LEU A 69 2.58 7.13 -13.38
CA LEU A 69 2.33 8.53 -13.03
C LEU A 69 0.89 8.73 -12.53
N LEU A 70 -0.10 8.26 -13.28
CA LEU A 70 -1.52 8.43 -12.95
C LEU A 70 -1.87 7.75 -11.62
N ILE A 71 -1.43 6.51 -11.43
CA ILE A 71 -1.65 5.74 -10.19
C ILE A 71 -1.04 6.47 -9.00
N THR A 72 0.21 6.93 -9.13
CA THR A 72 0.88 7.64 -8.04
C THR A 72 0.16 8.92 -7.68
N VAL A 73 -0.33 9.69 -8.65
CA VAL A 73 -1.14 10.91 -8.42
C VAL A 73 -2.44 10.58 -7.68
N VAL A 74 -3.16 9.54 -8.12
CA VAL A 74 -4.42 9.13 -7.49
C VAL A 74 -4.19 8.70 -6.05
N ILE A 75 -3.18 7.88 -5.80
CA ILE A 75 -2.85 7.40 -4.46
C ILE A 75 -2.39 8.56 -3.57
N ALA A 76 -1.52 9.44 -4.05
CA ALA A 76 -1.05 10.61 -3.31
C ALA A 76 -2.20 11.58 -2.95
N PHE A 77 -3.19 11.72 -3.82
CA PHE A 77 -4.38 12.49 -3.52
C PHE A 77 -5.27 11.79 -2.48
N PHE A 78 -5.48 10.49 -2.64
CA PHE A 78 -6.34 9.71 -1.74
C PHE A 78 -5.78 9.65 -0.31
N THR A 79 -4.47 9.50 -0.15
CA THR A 79 -3.79 9.41 1.15
C THR A 79 -3.84 10.71 1.95
N GLU A 80 -4.14 11.84 1.33
CA GLU A 80 -4.34 13.10 2.07
C GLU A 80 -5.58 13.07 2.99
N PHE A 81 -6.58 12.27 2.64
CA PHE A 81 -7.84 12.14 3.39
C PHE A 81 -7.94 10.82 4.18
N ALA A 82 -7.21 9.81 3.76
CA ALA A 82 -7.17 8.50 4.38
C ALA A 82 -5.81 8.25 5.04
N SER A 83 -5.74 7.34 6.01
CA SER A 83 -4.43 6.98 6.58
C SER A 83 -3.56 6.27 5.54
N ASN A 84 -2.25 6.55 5.56
CA ASN A 84 -1.29 5.93 4.65
C ASN A 84 -1.36 4.39 4.69
N THR A 85 -1.50 3.83 5.90
CA THR A 85 -1.60 2.38 6.10
C THR A 85 -2.88 1.82 5.49
N ALA A 86 -4.03 2.47 5.70
CA ALA A 86 -5.29 2.03 5.09
C ALA A 86 -5.24 2.14 3.56
N THR A 87 -4.68 3.22 3.06
CA THR A 87 -4.52 3.46 1.62
C THR A 87 -3.72 2.33 0.97
N ILE A 88 -2.54 1.99 1.50
CA ILE A 88 -1.71 0.96 0.88
C ILE A 88 -2.34 -0.43 0.97
N ILE A 89 -3.00 -0.78 2.06
CA ILE A 89 -3.67 -2.07 2.22
C ILE A 89 -4.78 -2.26 1.18
N ILE A 90 -5.51 -1.19 0.85
CA ILE A 90 -6.57 -1.23 -0.14
C ILE A 90 -6.01 -1.28 -1.57
N PHE A 91 -5.02 -0.42 -1.87
CA PHE A 91 -4.53 -0.28 -3.24
C PHE A 91 -3.56 -1.37 -3.66
N LEU A 92 -2.76 -1.93 -2.75
CA LEU A 92 -1.69 -2.87 -3.11
C LEU A 92 -2.19 -4.12 -3.86
N PRO A 93 -3.27 -4.80 -3.44
CA PRO A 93 -3.83 -5.93 -4.18
C PRO A 93 -4.35 -5.52 -5.57
N VAL A 94 -4.98 -4.35 -5.67
CA VAL A 94 -5.49 -3.81 -6.93
C VAL A 94 -4.35 -3.50 -7.91
N LEU A 95 -3.24 -2.94 -7.39
CA LEU A 95 -2.05 -2.64 -8.20
C LEU A 95 -1.35 -3.91 -8.69
N ALA A 96 -1.30 -4.95 -7.86
CA ALA A 96 -0.73 -6.24 -8.25
C ALA A 96 -1.53 -6.85 -9.41
N GLU A 97 -2.85 -6.88 -9.30
CA GLU A 97 -3.74 -7.38 -10.34
C GLU A 97 -3.64 -6.57 -11.64
N LEU A 98 -3.63 -5.23 -11.50
CA LEU A 98 -3.48 -4.34 -12.66
C LEU A 98 -2.14 -4.56 -13.37
N ALA A 99 -1.04 -4.75 -12.64
CA ALA A 99 0.26 -5.01 -13.21
C ALA A 99 0.30 -6.32 -14.02
N ILE A 100 -0.32 -7.38 -13.49
CA ILE A 100 -0.43 -8.67 -14.18
C ILE A 100 -1.19 -8.50 -15.51
N ARG A 101 -2.27 -7.74 -15.51
CA ARG A 101 -3.06 -7.49 -16.73
C ARG A 101 -2.33 -6.64 -17.75
N LEU A 102 -1.62 -5.61 -17.31
CA LEU A 102 -0.78 -4.78 -18.18
C LEU A 102 0.47 -5.51 -18.66
N ARG A 103 0.69 -6.77 -18.25
CA ARG A 103 1.88 -7.56 -18.58
C ARG A 103 3.19 -6.84 -18.18
N VAL A 104 3.15 -6.08 -17.09
CA VAL A 104 4.33 -5.45 -16.49
C VAL A 104 4.68 -6.13 -15.17
N HIS A 105 5.95 -6.06 -14.79
CA HIS A 105 6.38 -6.63 -13.50
C HIS A 105 5.54 -6.03 -12.35
N PRO A 106 4.94 -6.85 -11.44
CA PRO A 106 4.05 -6.34 -10.40
C PRO A 106 4.67 -5.23 -9.56
N LEU A 107 5.95 -5.32 -9.22
CA LEU A 107 6.67 -4.28 -8.48
C LEU A 107 6.71 -2.93 -9.21
N TYR A 108 6.56 -2.92 -10.54
CA TYR A 108 6.56 -1.67 -11.31
C TYR A 108 5.41 -0.72 -10.95
N LEU A 109 4.27 -1.26 -10.51
CA LEU A 109 3.13 -0.48 -10.00
C LEU A 109 3.08 -0.47 -8.47
N MET A 110 3.49 -1.55 -7.82
CA MET A 110 3.39 -1.68 -6.36
C MET A 110 4.40 -0.77 -5.62
N ILE A 111 5.63 -0.62 -6.12
CA ILE A 111 6.62 0.28 -5.51
C ILE A 111 6.14 1.74 -5.52
N PRO A 112 5.75 2.33 -6.69
CA PRO A 112 5.25 3.69 -6.69
C PRO A 112 3.94 3.86 -5.92
N GLY A 113 3.08 2.85 -5.88
CA GLY A 113 1.90 2.85 -5.01
C GLY A 113 2.27 2.92 -3.53
N THR A 114 3.23 2.11 -3.10
CA THR A 114 3.71 2.08 -1.71
C THR A 114 4.38 3.38 -1.28
N VAL A 115 5.21 3.95 -2.13
CA VAL A 115 5.86 5.24 -1.83
C VAL A 115 4.85 6.38 -1.91
N GLY A 116 3.98 6.36 -2.93
CA GLY A 116 2.95 7.38 -3.14
C GLY A 116 1.94 7.49 -2.00
N CYS A 117 1.62 6.40 -1.30
CA CYS A 117 0.73 6.44 -0.14
C CYS A 117 1.33 7.22 1.06
N SER A 118 2.63 7.52 1.03
CA SER A 118 3.30 8.36 2.03
C SER A 118 3.38 9.84 1.63
N TYR A 119 2.89 10.21 0.44
CA TYR A 119 2.87 11.59 -0.04
C TYR A 119 1.64 12.34 0.47
N ALA A 120 1.58 12.53 1.78
CA ALA A 120 0.48 13.18 2.50
C ALA A 120 0.98 14.48 3.16
N PHE A 121 1.28 15.49 2.34
CA PHE A 121 1.94 16.73 2.78
C PHE A 121 1.00 17.93 2.85
N MET A 122 -0.23 17.86 2.32
CA MET A 122 -1.09 19.04 2.18
C MET A 122 -1.89 19.36 3.44
N LEU A 123 -2.43 18.35 4.14
CA LEU A 123 -3.36 18.60 5.23
C LEU A 123 -2.72 18.39 6.61
N PRO A 124 -3.09 19.22 7.60
CA PRO A 124 -2.59 19.06 8.97
C PRO A 124 -2.94 17.74 9.60
N VAL A 125 -4.08 17.15 9.21
CA VAL A 125 -4.59 15.90 9.79
C VAL A 125 -4.09 14.63 9.08
N SER A 126 -3.44 14.77 7.93
CA SER A 126 -2.99 13.63 7.12
C SER A 126 -1.97 12.75 7.86
N THR A 127 -1.02 13.38 8.56
CA THR A 127 0.04 12.67 9.29
C THR A 127 0.37 13.36 10.60
N PRO A 128 0.88 12.61 11.63
CA PRO A 128 1.30 13.20 12.89
C PRO A 128 2.32 14.35 12.75
N PRO A 129 3.35 14.28 11.90
CA PRO A 129 4.29 15.40 11.70
C PRO A 129 3.59 16.67 11.23
N ASN A 130 2.62 16.55 10.30
CA ASN A 130 1.86 17.69 9.82
C ASN A 130 1.04 18.35 10.96
N SER A 131 0.40 17.52 11.79
CA SER A 131 -0.35 18.01 12.97
C SER A 131 0.54 18.76 13.96
N ILE A 132 1.74 18.25 14.22
CA ILE A 132 2.73 18.87 15.12
C ILE A 132 3.19 20.21 14.56
N ALA A 133 3.51 20.26 13.27
CA ALA A 133 3.91 21.49 12.60
C ALA A 133 2.80 22.55 12.64
N PHE A 134 1.57 22.15 12.36
CA PHE A 134 0.39 23.01 12.41
C PHE A 134 0.08 23.53 13.83
N ALA A 135 0.24 22.67 14.85
CA ALA A 135 0.01 23.02 16.25
C ALA A 135 0.98 24.09 16.77
N SER A 136 2.09 24.37 16.08
CA SER A 136 2.99 25.49 16.41
C SER A 136 2.33 26.87 16.33
N GLY A 137 1.17 26.95 15.65
CA GLY A 137 0.41 28.20 15.47
C GLY A 137 0.99 29.19 14.45
N HIS A 138 2.13 28.86 13.81
CA HIS A 138 2.80 29.72 12.83
C HIS A 138 2.39 29.43 11.38
N LEU A 139 1.68 28.32 11.14
CA LEU A 139 1.29 27.87 9.80
C LEU A 139 -0.22 27.97 9.61
N LEU A 140 -0.63 28.51 8.47
CA LEU A 140 -2.02 28.44 8.02
C LEU A 140 -2.24 27.19 7.18
N VAL A 141 -3.44 26.62 7.23
CA VAL A 141 -3.83 25.47 6.38
C VAL A 141 -3.55 25.77 4.89
N LYS A 142 -3.81 27.01 4.46
CA LYS A 142 -3.55 27.45 3.08
C LYS A 142 -2.07 27.33 2.70
N ASP A 143 -1.17 27.65 3.60
CA ASP A 143 0.27 27.59 3.35
C ASP A 143 0.72 26.13 3.26
N MET A 144 0.19 25.27 4.14
CA MET A 144 0.45 23.83 4.11
C MET A 144 -0.06 23.21 2.80
N VAL A 145 -1.28 23.52 2.38
CA VAL A 145 -1.84 23.00 1.12
C VAL A 145 -0.99 23.42 -0.07
N ARG A 146 -0.60 24.69 -0.14
CA ARG A 146 0.22 25.20 -1.26
C ARG A 146 1.61 24.54 -1.33
N THR A 147 2.27 24.46 -0.19
CA THR A 147 3.61 23.85 -0.10
C THR A 147 3.54 22.34 -0.29
N GLY A 148 2.54 21.70 0.35
CA GLY A 148 2.32 20.26 0.24
C GLY A 148 1.98 19.82 -1.18
N LEU A 149 1.17 20.60 -1.90
CA LEU A 149 0.89 20.32 -3.31
C LEU A 149 2.16 20.35 -4.16
N LEU A 150 3.03 21.33 -3.93
CA LEU A 150 4.32 21.40 -4.62
C LEU A 150 5.20 20.19 -4.28
N MET A 151 5.26 19.82 -3.00
CA MET A 151 6.02 18.64 -2.55
C MET A 151 5.48 17.34 -3.15
N ASN A 152 4.14 17.15 -3.17
CA ASN A 152 3.51 16.02 -3.81
C ASN A 152 3.82 15.95 -5.30
N LEU A 153 3.73 17.07 -6.01
CA LEU A 153 4.05 17.14 -7.43
C LEU A 153 5.51 16.77 -7.70
N MET A 154 6.44 17.34 -6.95
CA MET A 154 7.86 17.00 -7.06
C MET A 154 8.12 15.54 -6.74
N GLY A 155 7.51 14.99 -5.68
CA GLY A 155 7.64 13.60 -5.28
C GLY A 155 7.13 12.64 -6.35
N VAL A 156 5.96 12.91 -6.92
CA VAL A 156 5.37 12.12 -8.01
C VAL A 156 6.24 12.13 -9.25
N LEU A 157 6.75 13.28 -9.65
CA LEU A 157 7.63 13.39 -10.83
C LEU A 157 8.97 12.68 -10.61
N LEU A 158 9.60 12.84 -9.44
CA LEU A 158 10.83 12.17 -9.09
C LEU A 158 10.65 10.65 -9.02
N LEU A 159 9.55 10.18 -8.43
CA LEU A 159 9.25 8.76 -8.34
C LEU A 159 8.98 8.16 -9.72
N SER A 160 8.21 8.85 -10.55
CA SER A 160 7.97 8.42 -11.93
C SER A 160 9.27 8.35 -12.73
N LEU A 161 10.15 9.35 -12.59
CA LEU A 161 11.48 9.34 -13.21
C LEU A 161 12.30 8.15 -12.70
N ALA A 162 12.35 7.93 -11.40
CA ALA A 162 13.08 6.82 -10.79
C ALA A 162 12.62 5.46 -11.32
N MET A 163 11.31 5.24 -11.40
CA MET A 163 10.72 3.99 -11.87
C MET A 163 11.00 3.72 -13.35
N ASN A 164 11.17 4.76 -14.15
CA ASN A 164 11.45 4.63 -15.58
C ASN A 164 12.95 4.68 -15.94
N THR A 165 13.82 4.86 -14.94
CA THR A 165 15.28 4.91 -15.13
C THR A 165 16.00 3.84 -14.32
N TRP A 166 16.58 4.22 -13.20
CA TRP A 166 17.46 3.36 -12.40
C TRP A 166 16.73 2.22 -11.66
N ALA A 167 15.47 2.41 -11.25
CA ALA A 167 14.72 1.37 -10.58
C ALA A 167 14.46 0.15 -11.47
N GLN A 168 14.33 0.35 -12.78
CA GLN A 168 14.23 -0.74 -13.75
C GLN A 168 15.43 -1.69 -13.71
N THR A 169 16.63 -1.13 -13.60
CA THR A 169 17.87 -1.92 -13.56
C THR A 169 18.05 -2.60 -12.21
N ILE A 170 17.75 -1.89 -11.10
CA ILE A 170 17.96 -2.44 -9.74
C ILE A 170 16.97 -3.58 -9.44
N PHE A 171 15.70 -3.40 -9.77
CA PHE A 171 14.64 -4.37 -9.48
C PHE A 171 14.31 -5.29 -10.66
N GLN A 172 15.06 -5.23 -11.76
CA GLN A 172 14.87 -6.03 -12.98
C GLN A 172 13.42 -5.99 -13.49
N LEU A 173 12.80 -4.81 -13.47
CA LEU A 173 11.39 -4.61 -13.81
C LEU A 173 11.05 -4.82 -15.29
N GLY A 174 12.06 -4.96 -16.13
CA GLY A 174 11.89 -5.20 -17.58
C GLY A 174 11.47 -6.64 -17.92
N THR A 175 11.54 -7.57 -16.98
CA THR A 175 11.15 -8.98 -17.19
C THR A 175 9.88 -9.29 -16.43
N PHE A 176 8.89 -9.89 -17.14
CA PHE A 176 7.69 -10.37 -16.48
C PHE A 176 8.01 -11.69 -15.74
N PRO A 177 7.73 -11.82 -14.44
CA PRO A 177 8.13 -13.00 -13.70
C PRO A 177 7.22 -14.21 -13.97
N ASP A 178 7.80 -15.42 -14.06
CA ASP A 178 7.09 -16.66 -14.38
C ASP A 178 5.94 -16.99 -13.40
N TRP A 179 6.11 -16.67 -12.11
CA TRP A 179 5.07 -16.87 -11.11
C TRP A 179 3.82 -16.01 -11.37
N ALA A 180 3.97 -14.85 -11.99
CA ALA A 180 2.84 -13.98 -12.35
C ALA A 180 2.11 -14.49 -13.60
N ASP A 181 2.79 -15.22 -14.49
CA ASP A 181 2.16 -15.88 -15.65
C ASP A 181 1.21 -17.00 -15.21
N ILE A 182 1.59 -17.81 -14.24
CA ILE A 182 0.75 -18.87 -13.69
C ILE A 182 -0.53 -18.29 -13.08
N HIS A 183 -0.41 -17.16 -12.41
CA HIS A 183 -1.56 -16.46 -11.81
C HIS A 183 -2.51 -15.92 -12.89
N SER A 184 -1.96 -15.35 -13.97
CA SER A 184 -2.75 -14.86 -15.11
C SER A 184 -3.50 -15.98 -15.82
N ALA A 185 -2.90 -17.16 -15.96
CA ALA A 185 -3.52 -18.33 -16.59
C ALA A 185 -4.72 -18.86 -15.77
N ASN A 186 -4.64 -18.83 -14.46
CA ASN A 186 -5.74 -19.21 -13.58
C ASN A 186 -6.92 -18.24 -13.63
N ILE A 187 -6.64 -16.93 -13.79
CA ILE A 187 -7.68 -15.90 -13.92
C ILE A 187 -8.42 -16.01 -15.27
N THR A 188 -7.70 -16.32 -16.35
CA THR A 188 -8.31 -16.48 -17.68
C THR A 188 -9.04 -17.82 -17.84
N ALA A 189 -8.72 -18.82 -17.04
CA ALA A 189 -9.35 -20.15 -17.06
C ALA A 189 -10.70 -20.20 -16.30
N LEU A 190 -11.08 -19.17 -15.54
CA LEU A 190 -12.42 -19.07 -14.94
C LEU A 190 -13.46 -18.90 -16.06
N PRO A 191 -14.42 -19.83 -16.22
CA PRO A 191 -15.44 -19.74 -17.26
C PRO A 191 -16.25 -18.44 -17.07
N SER A 192 -16.38 -17.66 -18.13
CA SER A 192 -17.19 -16.42 -18.18
C SER A 192 -18.67 -16.64 -17.81
N THR A 193 -19.13 -17.88 -17.72
CA THR A 193 -20.47 -18.28 -17.28
C THR A 193 -20.72 -18.04 -15.80
N LEU A 194 -19.72 -18.20 -14.92
CA LEU A 194 -19.90 -17.98 -13.48
C LEU A 194 -20.02 -16.51 -13.09
N ALA A 195 -19.39 -15.62 -13.84
CA ALA A 195 -19.45 -14.18 -13.57
C ALA A 195 -20.84 -13.57 -13.87
N ASN A 196 -21.58 -14.13 -14.84
CA ASN A 196 -22.90 -13.60 -15.22
C ASN A 196 -24.06 -14.14 -14.37
N ASP A 197 -23.94 -15.34 -13.81
CA ASP A 197 -25.04 -15.97 -13.08
C ASP A 197 -25.08 -15.53 -11.60
N THR A 198 -23.94 -15.23 -11.00
CA THR A 198 -23.87 -14.81 -9.58
C THR A 198 -24.41 -13.39 -9.35
N PHE A 199 -24.34 -12.51 -10.36
CA PHE A 199 -24.85 -11.13 -10.25
C PHE A 199 -26.28 -10.95 -10.74
N ARG A 200 -26.92 -12.01 -11.30
CA ARG A 200 -28.35 -12.00 -11.69
C ARG A 200 -29.30 -12.43 -10.58
N THR A 201 -28.77 -12.99 -9.49
CA THR A 201 -29.56 -13.52 -8.37
C THR A 201 -29.46 -12.68 -7.08
N LEU A 202 -28.82 -11.50 -7.11
CA LEU A 202 -28.84 -10.46 -6.07
C LEU A 202 -29.58 -9.20 -6.61
#